data_49dd4a4c3be7a5ed49bb606d43543bbe
#
_entry.id   49dd4a4c3be7a5ed49bb606d43543bbe
#
_cell.length_a   1.000
_cell.length_b   1.000
_cell.length_c   1.000
_cell.angle_alpha   90.00
_cell.angle_beta   90.00
_cell.angle_gamma   90.00
#
_symmetry.space_group_name_H-M   'P 1'
#
loop_
_entity.id
_entity.type
_entity.pdbx_description
1 polymer ?
#
loop_
_entity_poly.entity_id
_entity_poly.type
_entity_poly.pdbx_seq_one_letter_code
_entity_poly.pdbx_strand_id
1 'polypeptide(L)'
;MKFAWIRPNGTWNDRKEAIVDSLESGFDHIMDLDNAETIKKLGSVTIISDKEDSDITLLGLNNKITMADIKKAQESGKEVAAYVEINNKDDELLVSKLGTVADYVILKGKNWKVIPLENIIASLQNRTSKIIVDVPNYEEAKLALETMEHGSDGVLLSSNDGNEIRKLGALIEKVSKESYDLKAATVTKVESVGIGDRVCVDTCSMMNVGDGMLVGSFASGLFLVHSETLESEYVASRPFRVNAGPVHAYVMTPENKTRYLSELEAGDEVVTLNS
;
A
#
# COMPACT_ATOMS: atom_id res chain seq x y z
N MET A 1 3.85 -0.37 3.55
CA MET A 1 2.80 -0.85 2.62
C MET A 1 3.31 -0.67 1.20
N LYS A 2 3.25 -1.71 0.35
CA LYS A 2 3.64 -1.60 -1.06
C LYS A 2 2.52 -0.97 -1.87
N PHE A 3 2.87 -0.24 -2.93
CA PHE A 3 1.88 0.44 -3.79
C PHE A 3 2.32 0.40 -5.26
N ALA A 4 1.39 0.74 -6.16
CA ALA A 4 1.72 0.88 -7.57
C ALA A 4 1.08 2.14 -8.16
N TRP A 5 1.82 2.76 -9.05
CA TRP A 5 1.38 3.82 -9.94
C TRP A 5 1.29 3.26 -11.37
N ILE A 6 0.38 3.77 -12.16
CA ILE A 6 0.20 3.31 -13.53
C ILE A 6 0.51 4.45 -14.49
N ARG A 7 1.31 4.14 -15.52
CA ARG A 7 1.63 5.03 -16.62
C ARG A 7 1.11 4.45 -17.93
N PRO A 8 -0.12 4.79 -18.33
CA PRO A 8 -0.66 4.34 -19.60
C PRO A 8 0.03 5.06 -20.77
N ASN A 9 0.16 4.38 -21.91
CA ASN A 9 0.86 4.86 -23.08
C ASN A 9 -0.07 4.90 -24.31
N GLY A 10 0.31 5.61 -25.38
CA GLY A 10 -0.41 5.63 -26.65
C GLY A 10 -1.52 6.67 -26.75
N THR A 11 -2.55 6.38 -27.54
CA THR A 11 -3.68 7.29 -27.77
C THR A 11 -4.58 7.42 -26.54
N TRP A 12 -5.45 8.44 -26.52
CA TRP A 12 -6.40 8.58 -25.43
C TRP A 12 -7.30 7.35 -25.23
N ASN A 13 -7.72 6.71 -26.32
CA ASN A 13 -8.59 5.53 -26.21
C ASN A 13 -7.84 4.36 -25.53
N ASP A 14 -6.59 4.13 -25.92
CA ASP A 14 -5.76 3.08 -25.31
C ASP A 14 -5.51 3.38 -23.82
N ARG A 15 -5.21 4.63 -23.50
CA ARG A 15 -4.96 5.07 -22.10
C ARG A 15 -6.21 5.01 -21.25
N LYS A 16 -7.37 5.38 -21.78
CA LYS A 16 -8.64 5.37 -21.05
C LYS A 16 -8.99 3.97 -20.55
N GLU A 17 -8.81 2.95 -21.40
CA GLU A 17 -9.09 1.56 -21.03
C GLU A 17 -8.16 1.09 -19.90
N ALA A 18 -6.87 1.36 -20.04
CA ALA A 18 -5.88 1.05 -18.99
C ALA A 18 -6.15 1.79 -17.66
N ILE A 19 -6.64 3.03 -17.70
CA ILE A 19 -7.01 3.79 -16.49
C ILE A 19 -8.23 3.17 -15.81
N VAL A 20 -9.23 2.73 -16.57
CA VAL A 20 -10.41 2.04 -16.02
C VAL A 20 -9.98 0.73 -15.35
N ASP A 21 -9.19 -0.10 -16.05
CA ASP A 21 -8.63 -1.34 -15.48
C ASP A 21 -7.81 -1.08 -14.22
N SER A 22 -7.10 0.06 -14.15
CA SER A 22 -6.33 0.48 -12.98
C SER A 22 -7.22 0.78 -11.78
N LEU A 23 -8.27 1.56 -11.99
CA LEU A 23 -9.24 1.90 -10.94
C LEU A 23 -9.99 0.66 -10.43
N GLU A 24 -10.38 -0.24 -11.33
CA GLU A 24 -11.01 -1.51 -10.96
C GLU A 24 -10.06 -2.44 -10.16
N SER A 25 -8.75 -2.30 -10.39
CA SER A 25 -7.71 -3.03 -9.66
C SER A 25 -7.26 -2.35 -8.37
N GLY A 26 -7.89 -1.23 -7.98
CA GLY A 26 -7.58 -0.49 -6.76
C GLY A 26 -6.41 0.50 -6.87
N PHE A 27 -5.98 0.85 -8.09
CA PHE A 27 -4.92 1.84 -8.31
C PHE A 27 -5.51 3.20 -8.67
N ASP A 28 -5.28 4.18 -7.85
CA ASP A 28 -5.78 5.55 -8.00
C ASP A 28 -4.70 6.57 -8.41
N HIS A 29 -3.44 6.17 -8.50
CA HIS A 29 -2.32 7.02 -8.88
C HIS A 29 -1.94 6.81 -10.35
N ILE A 30 -2.22 7.82 -11.17
CA ILE A 30 -2.03 7.75 -12.63
C ILE A 30 -1.02 8.80 -13.08
N MET A 31 0.03 8.36 -13.75
CA MET A 31 1.00 9.26 -14.40
C MET A 31 0.55 9.56 -15.83
N ASP A 32 0.00 10.74 -16.05
CA ASP A 32 -0.44 11.20 -17.37
C ASP A 32 -0.13 12.69 -17.56
N LEU A 33 0.50 13.02 -18.69
CA LEU A 33 1.00 14.36 -18.97
C LEU A 33 -0.01 15.28 -19.66
N ASP A 34 -1.16 14.75 -20.15
CA ASP A 34 -1.99 15.50 -21.07
C ASP A 34 -3.48 15.61 -20.71
N ASN A 35 -4.02 14.69 -19.89
CA ASN A 35 -5.47 14.52 -19.78
C ASN A 35 -6.00 14.57 -18.33
N ALA A 36 -5.32 15.27 -17.43
CA ALA A 36 -5.63 15.31 -16.00
C ALA A 36 -7.13 15.55 -15.69
N GLU A 37 -7.73 16.58 -16.26
CA GLU A 37 -9.16 16.89 -16.05
C GLU A 37 -10.11 15.80 -16.56
N THR A 38 -9.73 15.14 -17.67
CA THR A 38 -10.57 14.09 -18.26
C THR A 38 -10.47 12.80 -17.44
N ILE A 39 -9.30 12.51 -16.91
CA ILE A 39 -9.04 11.34 -16.03
C ILE A 39 -9.80 11.51 -14.71
N LYS A 40 -9.77 12.68 -14.09
CA LYS A 40 -10.51 12.99 -12.86
C LYS A 40 -12.03 12.83 -12.98
N LYS A 41 -12.56 12.82 -14.20
CA LYS A 41 -14.00 12.51 -14.45
C LYS A 41 -14.31 11.01 -14.42
N LEU A 42 -13.31 10.14 -14.53
CA LEU A 42 -13.48 8.68 -14.49
C LEU A 42 -13.57 8.15 -13.05
N GLY A 43 -13.01 8.87 -12.08
CA GLY A 43 -13.01 8.46 -10.68
C GLY A 43 -12.18 9.35 -9.78
N SER A 44 -12.03 8.95 -8.51
CA SER A 44 -11.09 9.60 -7.59
C SER A 44 -9.68 9.16 -7.95
N VAL A 45 -8.92 10.06 -8.57
CA VAL A 45 -7.58 9.77 -9.12
C VAL A 45 -6.59 10.84 -8.69
N THR A 46 -5.42 10.43 -8.27
CA THR A 46 -4.26 11.28 -8.04
C THR A 46 -3.41 11.34 -9.31
N ILE A 47 -3.26 12.51 -9.88
CA ILE A 47 -2.53 12.73 -11.13
C ILE A 47 -1.08 13.12 -10.85
N ILE A 48 -0.16 12.38 -11.46
CA ILE A 48 1.27 12.66 -11.45
C ILE A 48 1.66 13.24 -12.80
N SER A 49 2.04 14.51 -12.84
CA SER A 49 2.39 15.22 -14.09
C SER A 49 3.39 16.35 -13.83
N ASP A 50 4.03 16.81 -14.89
CA ASP A 50 4.88 18.02 -14.90
C ASP A 50 4.09 19.33 -15.05
N LYS A 51 2.74 19.25 -15.10
CA LYS A 51 1.86 20.41 -15.27
C LYS A 51 1.33 20.92 -13.92
N GLU A 52 0.85 22.17 -13.95
CA GLU A 52 0.33 22.86 -12.75
C GLU A 52 -0.94 22.23 -12.16
N ASP A 53 -1.74 21.54 -12.98
CA ASP A 53 -2.99 20.85 -12.60
C ASP A 53 -2.78 19.46 -11.99
N SER A 54 -1.52 19.02 -11.85
CA SER A 54 -1.16 17.78 -11.18
C SER A 54 -1.42 17.81 -9.68
N ASP A 55 -1.67 16.65 -9.08
CA ASP A 55 -1.75 16.48 -7.64
C ASP A 55 -0.34 16.24 -7.04
N ILE A 56 0.48 15.46 -7.75
CA ILE A 56 1.91 15.27 -7.47
C ILE A 56 2.73 15.86 -8.61
N THR A 57 3.67 16.73 -8.30
CA THR A 57 4.52 17.38 -9.30
C THR A 57 5.64 16.45 -9.74
N LEU A 58 5.68 16.12 -11.04
CA LEU A 58 6.71 15.28 -11.63
C LEU A 58 7.85 16.13 -12.18
N LEU A 59 9.08 15.82 -11.80
CA LEU A 59 10.30 16.46 -12.30
C LEU A 59 11.28 15.43 -12.85
N GLY A 60 12.06 15.81 -13.85
CA GLY A 60 13.19 15.01 -14.36
C GLY A 60 12.86 14.05 -15.50
N LEU A 61 11.60 13.93 -15.95
CA LEU A 61 11.21 13.00 -17.02
C LEU A 61 11.95 13.26 -18.34
N ASN A 62 12.11 14.54 -18.71
CA ASN A 62 12.71 14.97 -19.97
C ASN A 62 13.97 15.86 -19.78
N ASN A 63 14.30 16.24 -18.57
CA ASN A 63 15.36 17.18 -18.24
C ASN A 63 16.19 16.70 -17.05
N LYS A 64 17.43 17.17 -16.97
CA LYS A 64 18.23 16.96 -15.75
C LYS A 64 17.61 17.74 -14.59
N ILE A 65 17.46 17.06 -13.46
CA ILE A 65 16.86 17.61 -12.24
C ILE A 65 17.96 17.91 -11.22
N THR A 66 17.76 18.96 -10.43
CA THR A 66 18.62 19.33 -9.30
C THR A 66 17.83 19.39 -7.99
N MET A 67 18.52 19.39 -6.85
CA MET A 67 17.88 19.57 -5.55
C MET A 67 17.17 20.94 -5.42
N ALA A 68 17.66 21.95 -6.14
CA ALA A 68 17.04 23.28 -6.14
C ALA A 68 15.67 23.26 -6.83
N ASP A 69 15.54 22.49 -7.91
CA ASP A 69 14.28 22.34 -8.65
C ASP A 69 13.21 21.69 -7.77
N ILE A 70 13.58 20.66 -6.99
CA ILE A 70 12.67 19.99 -6.07
C ILE A 70 12.19 20.96 -4.98
N LYS A 71 13.11 21.66 -4.33
CA LYS A 71 12.74 22.62 -3.28
C LYS A 71 11.80 23.71 -3.79
N LYS A 72 12.09 24.23 -4.99
CA LYS A 72 11.21 25.22 -5.64
C LYS A 72 9.81 24.65 -5.93
N ALA A 73 9.73 23.41 -6.38
CA ALA A 73 8.43 22.77 -6.63
C ALA A 73 7.64 22.54 -5.33
N GLN A 74 8.33 22.18 -4.23
CA GLN A 74 7.71 22.02 -2.91
C GLN A 74 7.16 23.32 -2.30
N GLU A 75 7.64 24.50 -2.77
CA GLU A 75 7.04 25.79 -2.36
C GLU A 75 5.56 25.91 -2.75
N SER A 76 5.09 25.13 -3.73
CA SER A 76 3.67 25.06 -4.10
C SER A 76 2.80 24.29 -3.10
N GLY A 77 3.41 23.62 -2.11
CA GLY A 77 2.72 22.79 -1.12
C GLY A 77 2.30 21.41 -1.64
N LYS A 78 2.71 21.03 -2.86
CA LYS A 78 2.45 19.71 -3.45
C LYS A 78 3.60 18.75 -3.17
N GLU A 79 3.31 17.45 -3.14
CA GLU A 79 4.32 16.41 -3.16
C GLU A 79 5.08 16.40 -4.49
N VAL A 80 6.35 16.03 -4.44
CA VAL A 80 7.25 16.06 -5.59
C VAL A 80 7.81 14.66 -5.86
N ALA A 81 7.64 14.19 -7.09
CA ALA A 81 8.22 12.96 -7.62
C ALA A 81 9.41 13.28 -8.55
N ALA A 82 10.59 12.83 -8.18
CA ALA A 82 11.81 12.98 -8.97
C ALA A 82 12.02 11.74 -9.84
N TYR A 83 11.95 11.89 -11.17
CA TYR A 83 12.18 10.82 -12.12
C TYR A 83 13.64 10.82 -12.60
N VAL A 84 14.33 9.70 -12.44
CA VAL A 84 15.74 9.56 -12.81
C VAL A 84 15.97 8.31 -13.65
N GLU A 85 16.51 8.50 -14.86
CA GLU A 85 17.00 7.41 -15.68
C GLU A 85 18.45 7.08 -15.30
N ILE A 86 18.67 5.86 -14.82
CA ILE A 86 19.97 5.42 -14.32
C ILE A 86 20.74 4.74 -15.43
N ASN A 87 21.83 5.36 -15.88
CA ASN A 87 22.70 4.87 -16.92
C ASN A 87 24.13 4.59 -16.42
N ASN A 88 24.53 5.24 -15.32
CA ASN A 88 25.89 5.20 -14.77
C ASN A 88 25.90 5.50 -13.27
N LYS A 89 27.10 5.43 -12.67
CA LYS A 89 27.30 5.63 -11.24
C LYS A 89 27.05 7.06 -10.77
N ASP A 90 27.17 8.06 -11.64
CA ASP A 90 26.88 9.44 -11.28
C ASP A 90 25.38 9.66 -11.10
N ASP A 91 24.56 8.93 -11.87
CA ASP A 91 23.10 8.93 -11.72
C ASP A 91 22.68 8.28 -10.36
N GLU A 92 23.38 7.24 -9.90
CA GLU A 92 23.16 6.66 -8.56
C GLU A 92 23.45 7.69 -7.45
N LEU A 93 24.55 8.44 -7.57
CA LEU A 93 24.89 9.50 -6.62
C LEU A 93 23.87 10.64 -6.65
N LEU A 94 23.33 10.97 -7.81
CA LEU A 94 22.27 11.94 -7.97
C LEU A 94 21.00 11.46 -7.23
N VAL A 95 20.57 10.22 -7.47
CA VAL A 95 19.42 9.59 -6.80
C VAL A 95 19.57 9.67 -5.27
N SER A 96 20.75 9.31 -4.75
CA SER A 96 21.01 9.39 -3.31
C SER A 96 20.86 10.82 -2.73
N LYS A 97 21.19 11.84 -3.51
CA LYS A 97 21.00 13.25 -3.13
C LYS A 97 19.53 13.66 -3.22
N LEU A 98 18.85 13.34 -4.32
CA LEU A 98 17.44 13.68 -4.53
C LEU A 98 16.54 13.03 -3.48
N GLY A 99 16.83 11.79 -3.07
CA GLY A 99 16.12 11.08 -2.02
C GLY A 99 16.24 11.70 -0.62
N THR A 100 17.00 12.77 -0.43
CA THR A 100 17.01 13.54 0.82
C THR A 100 15.96 14.66 0.84
N VAL A 101 15.39 15.01 -0.31
CA VAL A 101 14.53 16.18 -0.46
C VAL A 101 13.19 15.87 -1.14
N ALA A 102 13.15 14.92 -2.10
CA ALA A 102 11.93 14.55 -2.77
C ALA A 102 11.04 13.65 -1.90
N ASP A 103 9.73 13.70 -2.12
CA ASP A 103 8.78 12.81 -1.48
C ASP A 103 8.80 11.41 -2.12
N TYR A 104 8.97 11.38 -3.45
CA TYR A 104 9.11 10.15 -4.24
C TYR A 104 10.32 10.23 -5.16
N VAL A 105 11.01 9.10 -5.33
CA VAL A 105 12.07 8.96 -6.34
C VAL A 105 11.73 7.81 -7.26
N ILE A 106 11.46 8.14 -8.53
CA ILE A 106 11.13 7.17 -9.57
C ILE A 106 12.41 6.81 -10.32
N LEU A 107 12.74 5.54 -10.30
CA LEU A 107 13.96 4.99 -10.90
C LEU A 107 13.62 4.25 -12.19
N LYS A 108 14.25 4.61 -13.29
CA LYS A 108 14.22 3.85 -14.54
C LYS A 108 15.61 3.34 -14.87
N GLY A 109 15.80 2.05 -14.90
CA GLY A 109 17.05 1.42 -15.33
C GLY A 109 16.94 0.86 -16.75
N LYS A 110 17.90 1.15 -17.62
CA LYS A 110 18.00 0.51 -18.92
C LYS A 110 18.41 -0.96 -18.82
N ASN A 111 19.20 -1.29 -17.83
CA ASN A 111 19.69 -2.64 -17.62
C ASN A 111 20.05 -2.87 -16.14
N TRP A 112 19.11 -3.37 -15.36
CA TRP A 112 19.30 -3.72 -13.95
C TRP A 112 20.34 -4.84 -13.70
N LYS A 113 20.77 -5.55 -14.76
CA LYS A 113 21.85 -6.54 -14.66
C LYS A 113 23.23 -5.88 -14.53
N VAL A 114 23.37 -4.64 -14.98
CA VAL A 114 24.65 -3.89 -14.96
C VAL A 114 24.71 -2.98 -13.73
N ILE A 115 23.56 -2.41 -13.32
CA ILE A 115 23.46 -1.55 -12.15
C ILE A 115 22.48 -2.24 -11.20
N PRO A 116 22.95 -2.85 -10.10
CA PRO A 116 22.05 -3.54 -9.17
C PRO A 116 21.10 -2.57 -8.51
N LEU A 117 19.80 -2.78 -8.69
CA LEU A 117 18.72 -2.05 -8.00
C LEU A 117 18.93 -2.10 -6.48
N GLU A 118 19.46 -3.21 -5.99
CA GLU A 118 19.80 -3.46 -4.60
C GLU A 118 20.70 -2.38 -3.97
N ASN A 119 21.75 -1.96 -4.67
CA ASN A 119 22.68 -0.95 -4.15
C ASN A 119 22.00 0.41 -4.01
N ILE A 120 21.07 0.74 -4.91
CA ILE A 120 20.33 1.99 -4.89
C ILE A 120 19.33 1.97 -3.74
N ILE A 121 18.55 0.90 -3.62
CA ILE A 121 17.61 0.71 -2.51
C ILE A 121 18.35 0.78 -1.17
N ALA A 122 19.47 0.08 -1.03
CA ALA A 122 20.28 0.11 0.19
C ALA A 122 20.79 1.53 0.53
N SER A 123 21.18 2.32 -0.47
CA SER A 123 21.64 3.69 -0.27
C SER A 123 20.53 4.65 0.19
N LEU A 124 19.28 4.29 -0.03
CA LEU A 124 18.09 5.10 0.25
C LEU A 124 17.28 4.61 1.48
N GLN A 125 17.60 3.44 2.05
CA GLN A 125 16.84 2.84 3.18
C GLN A 125 16.66 3.74 4.40
N ASN A 126 17.56 4.68 4.65
CA ASN A 126 17.47 5.61 5.79
C ASN A 126 16.91 7.00 5.38
N ARG A 127 16.18 7.10 4.28
CA ARG A 127 15.62 8.34 3.75
C ARG A 127 14.11 8.37 3.93
N THR A 128 13.56 9.56 3.92
CA THR A 128 12.10 9.78 4.03
C THR A 128 11.36 9.59 2.70
N SER A 129 12.08 9.67 1.57
CA SER A 129 11.49 9.49 0.24
C SER A 129 11.13 8.04 -0.05
N LYS A 130 10.00 7.84 -0.71
CA LYS A 130 9.56 6.53 -1.20
C LYS A 130 10.20 6.21 -2.54
N ILE A 131 10.70 4.98 -2.69
CA ILE A 131 11.38 4.51 -3.90
C ILE A 131 10.38 3.79 -4.79
N ILE A 132 10.25 4.26 -6.03
CA ILE A 132 9.38 3.71 -7.06
C ILE A 132 10.25 3.25 -8.24
N VAL A 133 10.02 2.06 -8.77
CA VAL A 133 10.73 1.54 -9.93
C VAL A 133 9.82 1.56 -11.15
N ASP A 134 10.25 2.24 -12.24
CA ASP A 134 9.54 2.22 -13.53
C ASP A 134 9.83 0.91 -14.25
N VAL A 135 8.78 0.14 -14.50
CA VAL A 135 8.81 -1.20 -15.05
C VAL A 135 7.85 -1.34 -16.24
N PRO A 136 8.22 -2.09 -17.29
CA PRO A 136 7.39 -2.24 -18.48
C PRO A 136 6.32 -3.33 -18.37
N ASN A 137 6.43 -4.25 -17.41
CA ASN A 137 5.55 -5.42 -17.28
C ASN A 137 5.48 -5.94 -15.85
N TYR A 138 4.53 -6.87 -15.63
CA TYR A 138 4.27 -7.50 -14.35
C TYR A 138 5.49 -8.27 -13.77
N GLU A 139 6.24 -8.99 -14.60
CA GLU A 139 7.36 -9.80 -14.10
C GLU A 139 8.48 -8.91 -13.52
N GLU A 140 8.75 -7.79 -14.17
CA GLU A 140 9.71 -6.80 -13.64
C GLU A 140 9.15 -6.08 -12.42
N ALA A 141 7.85 -5.80 -12.36
CA ALA A 141 7.19 -5.24 -11.19
C ALA A 141 7.33 -6.16 -9.97
N LYS A 142 7.07 -7.45 -10.16
CA LYS A 142 7.23 -8.47 -9.13
C LYS A 142 8.68 -8.53 -8.63
N LEU A 143 9.64 -8.58 -9.55
CA LEU A 143 11.06 -8.59 -9.21
C LEU A 143 11.44 -7.35 -8.37
N ALA A 144 11.02 -6.15 -8.78
CA ALA A 144 11.34 -4.90 -8.07
C ALA A 144 10.75 -4.85 -6.65
N LEU A 145 9.55 -5.39 -6.46
CA LEU A 145 8.87 -5.43 -5.16
C LEU A 145 9.45 -6.48 -4.21
N GLU A 146 9.94 -7.62 -4.76
CA GLU A 146 10.48 -8.74 -4.01
C GLU A 146 12.01 -8.70 -3.89
N THR A 147 12.71 -7.77 -4.57
CA THR A 147 14.17 -7.64 -4.52
C THR A 147 14.61 -7.26 -3.12
N MET A 148 15.53 -8.07 -2.53
CA MET A 148 16.00 -7.93 -1.14
C MET A 148 14.86 -8.13 -0.10
N GLU A 149 15.20 -7.99 1.17
CA GLU A 149 14.29 -8.13 2.30
C GLU A 149 13.17 -7.06 2.32
N HIS A 150 13.40 -5.90 1.70
CA HIS A 150 12.46 -4.78 1.71
C HIS A 150 11.94 -4.39 0.31
N GLY A 151 12.64 -4.68 -0.78
CA GLY A 151 12.29 -4.27 -2.14
C GLY A 151 12.11 -2.74 -2.32
N SER A 152 11.59 -2.32 -3.47
CA SER A 152 11.12 -0.94 -3.65
C SER A 152 9.82 -0.70 -2.88
N ASP A 153 9.55 0.56 -2.47
CA ASP A 153 8.27 0.91 -1.81
C ASP A 153 7.09 0.77 -2.76
N GLY A 154 7.32 1.09 -4.04
CA GLY A 154 6.31 0.97 -5.07
C GLY A 154 6.91 0.69 -6.45
N VAL A 155 6.03 0.50 -7.43
CA VAL A 155 6.36 0.39 -8.84
C VAL A 155 5.53 1.35 -9.69
N LEU A 156 6.09 1.84 -10.79
CA LEU A 156 5.39 2.53 -11.84
C LEU A 156 5.26 1.58 -13.04
N LEU A 157 4.08 1.01 -13.25
CA LEU A 157 3.85 0.10 -14.37
C LEU A 157 3.55 0.90 -15.63
N SER A 158 4.44 0.79 -16.62
CA SER A 158 4.32 1.45 -17.92
C SER A 158 3.70 0.50 -18.95
N SER A 159 2.44 0.11 -18.76
CA SER A 159 1.70 -0.85 -19.61
C SER A 159 0.24 -0.46 -19.77
N ASN A 160 -0.36 -0.84 -20.91
CA ASN A 160 -1.80 -0.73 -21.18
C ASN A 160 -2.51 -2.09 -21.09
N ASP A 161 -1.79 -3.17 -20.78
CA ASP A 161 -2.40 -4.50 -20.70
C ASP A 161 -3.16 -4.65 -19.37
N GLY A 162 -4.49 -4.67 -19.46
CA GLY A 162 -5.38 -4.86 -18.30
C GLY A 162 -5.12 -6.16 -17.53
N ASN A 163 -4.57 -7.22 -18.18
CA ASN A 163 -4.21 -8.44 -17.46
C ASN A 163 -2.99 -8.22 -16.58
N GLU A 164 -2.01 -7.45 -17.04
CA GLU A 164 -0.83 -7.11 -16.23
C GLU A 164 -1.21 -6.21 -15.06
N ILE A 165 -2.10 -5.23 -15.30
CA ILE A 165 -2.61 -4.33 -14.25
C ILE A 165 -3.35 -5.14 -13.17
N ARG A 166 -4.25 -6.04 -13.54
CA ARG A 166 -4.98 -6.90 -12.59
C ARG A 166 -4.06 -7.85 -11.81
N LYS A 167 -3.07 -8.46 -12.47
CA LYS A 167 -2.06 -9.30 -11.79
C LYS A 167 -1.24 -8.49 -10.79
N LEU A 168 -0.87 -7.26 -11.14
CA LEU A 168 -0.16 -6.37 -10.23
C LEU A 168 -1.02 -5.99 -9.03
N GLY A 169 -2.33 -5.76 -9.21
CA GLY A 169 -3.28 -5.53 -8.11
C GLY A 169 -3.28 -6.68 -7.11
N ALA A 170 -3.43 -7.91 -7.60
CA ALA A 170 -3.39 -9.09 -6.75
C ALA A 170 -2.03 -9.28 -6.05
N LEU A 171 -0.92 -8.93 -6.71
CA LEU A 171 0.41 -8.99 -6.11
C LEU A 171 0.56 -7.96 -4.99
N ILE A 172 0.20 -6.70 -5.24
CA ILE A 172 0.28 -5.62 -4.24
C ILE A 172 -0.59 -5.96 -3.03
N GLU A 173 -1.80 -6.45 -3.24
CA GLU A 173 -2.67 -6.90 -2.15
C GLU A 173 -2.00 -8.01 -1.32
N LYS A 174 -1.39 -8.99 -1.97
CA LYS A 174 -0.69 -10.09 -1.30
C LYS A 174 0.54 -9.62 -0.53
N VAL A 175 1.38 -8.77 -1.13
CA VAL A 175 2.64 -8.30 -0.53
C VAL A 175 2.40 -7.25 0.56
N SER A 176 1.28 -6.50 0.48
CA SER A 176 0.91 -5.51 1.48
C SER A 176 0.21 -6.11 2.69
N LYS A 177 -0.28 -7.34 2.60
CA LYS A 177 -0.87 -8.05 3.76
C LYS A 177 0.26 -8.42 4.72
N GLU A 178 0.20 -7.85 5.92
CA GLU A 178 1.04 -8.33 7.03
C GLU A 178 0.60 -9.75 7.37
N SER A 179 1.55 -10.68 7.48
CA SER A 179 1.26 -12.05 7.90
C SER A 179 1.59 -12.21 9.39
N TYR A 180 0.66 -12.77 10.16
CA TYR A 180 0.87 -13.12 11.56
C TYR A 180 1.03 -14.63 11.68
N ASP A 181 2.08 -15.07 12.37
CA ASP A 181 2.32 -16.48 12.66
C ASP A 181 1.39 -16.97 13.80
N LEU A 182 0.27 -17.58 13.44
CA LEU A 182 -0.69 -18.13 14.39
C LEU A 182 -0.19 -19.46 14.93
N LYS A 183 -0.07 -19.56 16.25
CA LYS A 183 0.32 -20.79 16.96
C LYS A 183 -0.87 -21.41 17.67
N ALA A 184 -1.00 -22.73 17.57
CA ALA A 184 -1.97 -23.46 18.36
C ALA A 184 -1.62 -23.44 19.85
N ALA A 185 -2.58 -23.07 20.68
CA ALA A 185 -2.45 -23.08 22.13
C ALA A 185 -3.40 -24.12 22.75
N THR A 186 -2.96 -24.77 23.83
CA THR A 186 -3.80 -25.72 24.57
C THR A 186 -4.38 -25.03 25.81
N VAL A 187 -5.71 -25.11 25.97
CA VAL A 187 -6.39 -24.61 27.17
C VAL A 187 -6.05 -25.50 28.34
N THR A 188 -5.38 -24.98 29.36
CA THR A 188 -4.95 -25.75 30.55
C THR A 188 -5.88 -25.57 31.74
N LYS A 189 -6.63 -24.45 31.81
CA LYS A 189 -7.56 -24.15 32.90
C LYS A 189 -8.69 -23.25 32.40
N VAL A 190 -9.89 -23.50 32.86
CA VAL A 190 -11.08 -22.61 32.71
C VAL A 190 -11.61 -22.34 34.09
N GLU A 191 -11.80 -21.07 34.42
CA GLU A 191 -12.29 -20.62 35.72
C GLU A 191 -13.31 -19.49 35.54
N SER A 192 -14.43 -19.58 36.23
CA SER A 192 -15.42 -18.49 36.24
C SER A 192 -14.95 -17.38 37.16
N VAL A 193 -14.84 -16.17 36.64
CA VAL A 193 -14.41 -14.97 37.37
C VAL A 193 -15.56 -13.98 37.62
N GLY A 194 -16.80 -14.35 37.34
CA GLY A 194 -17.98 -13.53 37.51
C GLY A 194 -18.56 -13.00 36.19
N ILE A 195 -19.42 -12.01 36.31
CA ILE A 195 -20.12 -11.37 35.19
C ILE A 195 -19.45 -10.04 34.88
N GLY A 196 -19.27 -9.72 33.60
CA GLY A 196 -18.68 -8.47 33.12
C GLY A 196 -19.30 -8.04 31.78
N ASP A 197 -19.05 -6.78 31.43
CA ASP A 197 -19.47 -6.23 30.15
C ASP A 197 -18.64 -6.77 29.01
N ARG A 198 -19.29 -6.98 27.87
CA ARG A 198 -18.73 -7.54 26.64
C ARG A 198 -18.89 -6.58 25.48
N VAL A 199 -17.86 -6.47 24.66
CA VAL A 199 -17.86 -5.67 23.44
C VAL A 199 -18.06 -6.56 22.22
N CYS A 200 -19.02 -6.18 21.37
CA CYS A 200 -19.10 -6.62 19.98
C CYS A 200 -18.57 -5.50 19.09
N VAL A 201 -17.65 -5.82 18.19
CA VAL A 201 -17.11 -4.86 17.23
C VAL A 201 -17.76 -5.12 15.87
N ASP A 202 -18.43 -4.10 15.32
CA ASP A 202 -19.00 -4.12 13.98
C ASP A 202 -18.09 -3.37 13.02
N THR A 203 -17.74 -4.02 11.92
CA THR A 203 -16.86 -3.46 10.88
C THR A 203 -17.65 -3.00 9.67
N CYS A 204 -17.10 -2.05 8.91
CA CYS A 204 -17.64 -1.64 7.61
C CYS A 204 -17.40 -2.68 6.50
N SER A 205 -16.47 -3.63 6.73
CA SER A 205 -16.15 -4.70 5.80
C SER A 205 -16.81 -6.01 6.20
N MET A 206 -17.17 -6.81 5.20
CA MET A 206 -17.67 -8.16 5.40
C MET A 206 -16.50 -9.14 5.51
N MET A 207 -16.54 -10.02 6.47
CA MET A 207 -15.55 -11.09 6.71
C MET A 207 -16.05 -12.42 6.16
N ASN A 208 -15.13 -13.29 5.78
CA ASN A 208 -15.40 -14.65 5.34
C ASN A 208 -15.31 -15.62 6.53
N VAL A 209 -15.69 -16.87 6.28
CA VAL A 209 -15.47 -17.95 7.25
C VAL A 209 -13.97 -18.14 7.46
N GLY A 210 -13.52 -18.11 8.70
CA GLY A 210 -12.11 -18.14 9.07
C GLY A 210 -11.55 -16.77 9.46
N ASP A 211 -12.17 -15.69 9.02
CA ASP A 211 -11.72 -14.33 9.32
C ASP A 211 -12.13 -13.89 10.74
N GLY A 212 -11.33 -13.00 11.32
CA GLY A 212 -11.61 -12.49 12.64
C GLY A 212 -10.64 -11.39 13.09
N MET A 213 -10.68 -11.06 14.37
CA MET A 213 -9.82 -10.03 14.98
C MET A 213 -8.88 -10.65 16.00
N LEU A 214 -7.72 -10.02 16.19
CA LEU A 214 -6.77 -10.37 17.25
C LEU A 214 -7.15 -9.64 18.54
N VAL A 215 -7.58 -10.41 19.54
CA VAL A 215 -8.04 -9.90 20.83
C VAL A 215 -7.43 -10.72 21.98
N GLY A 216 -7.10 -10.09 23.10
CA GLY A 216 -6.57 -10.80 24.27
C GLY A 216 -6.42 -9.94 25.51
N SER A 217 -6.11 -10.60 26.63
CA SER A 217 -5.88 -9.92 27.91
C SER A 217 -4.47 -9.31 28.03
N PHE A 218 -3.57 -9.64 27.09
CA PHE A 218 -2.21 -9.11 27.03
C PHE A 218 -1.94 -8.53 25.65
N ALA A 219 -1.31 -7.36 25.57
CA ALA A 219 -0.93 -6.73 24.30
C ALA A 219 0.05 -7.60 23.46
N SER A 220 0.84 -8.45 24.11
CA SER A 220 1.81 -9.36 23.48
C SER A 220 1.28 -10.78 23.23
N GLY A 221 0.03 -11.07 23.58
CA GLY A 221 -0.56 -12.41 23.45
C GLY A 221 -2.05 -12.30 23.12
N LEU A 222 -2.36 -12.35 21.82
CA LEU A 222 -3.71 -12.20 21.32
C LEU A 222 -4.21 -13.51 20.70
N PHE A 223 -5.51 -13.74 20.76
CA PHE A 223 -6.20 -14.83 20.11
C PHE A 223 -6.93 -14.33 18.86
N LEU A 224 -6.96 -15.14 17.81
CA LEU A 224 -7.84 -14.89 16.68
C LEU A 224 -9.28 -15.22 17.10
N VAL A 225 -10.09 -14.19 17.29
CA VAL A 225 -11.51 -14.31 17.60
C VAL A 225 -12.29 -14.24 16.30
N HIS A 226 -12.93 -15.34 15.94
CA HIS A 226 -13.67 -15.51 14.70
C HIS A 226 -14.88 -14.57 14.60
N SER A 227 -15.15 -14.08 13.39
CA SER A 227 -16.36 -13.30 13.10
C SER A 227 -17.63 -14.15 13.19
N GLU A 228 -18.79 -13.53 13.36
CA GLU A 228 -20.09 -14.21 13.39
C GLU A 228 -20.58 -14.62 11.98
N THR A 229 -19.69 -15.17 11.16
CA THR A 229 -19.98 -15.62 9.79
C THR A 229 -20.70 -16.95 9.70
N LEU A 230 -20.57 -17.81 10.71
CA LEU A 230 -21.22 -19.10 10.73
C LEU A 230 -22.67 -18.97 11.19
N GLU A 231 -23.58 -19.56 10.43
CA GLU A 231 -24.96 -19.73 10.86
C GLU A 231 -25.07 -20.81 11.94
N SER A 232 -25.89 -20.57 12.93
CA SER A 232 -26.28 -21.57 13.93
C SER A 232 -27.80 -21.67 14.00
N GLU A 233 -28.29 -22.72 14.61
CA GLU A 233 -29.75 -22.97 14.77
C GLU A 233 -30.50 -21.80 15.42
N TYR A 234 -29.78 -20.95 16.19
CA TYR A 234 -30.39 -19.87 16.99
C TYR A 234 -29.89 -18.45 16.61
N VAL A 235 -28.86 -18.33 15.77
CA VAL A 235 -28.24 -17.04 15.43
C VAL A 235 -27.97 -16.93 13.95
N ALA A 236 -28.57 -15.94 13.31
CA ALA A 236 -28.28 -15.60 11.92
C ALA A 236 -26.84 -15.11 11.76
N SER A 237 -26.22 -15.43 10.63
CA SER A 237 -24.87 -14.96 10.28
C SER A 237 -24.78 -13.44 10.28
N ARG A 238 -23.70 -12.90 10.86
CA ARG A 238 -23.36 -11.47 10.91
C ARG A 238 -21.90 -11.29 10.49
N PRO A 239 -21.60 -11.37 9.20
CA PRO A 239 -20.22 -11.37 8.71
C PRO A 239 -19.45 -10.08 8.96
N PHE A 240 -20.08 -9.05 9.47
CA PHE A 240 -19.47 -7.78 9.86
C PHE A 240 -19.16 -7.70 11.36
N ARG A 241 -19.59 -8.70 12.18
CA ARG A 241 -19.48 -8.63 13.64
C ARG A 241 -18.47 -9.62 14.20
N VAL A 242 -17.68 -9.14 15.15
CA VAL A 242 -16.85 -9.98 16.03
C VAL A 242 -17.31 -9.78 17.48
N ASN A 243 -17.65 -10.87 18.14
CA ASN A 243 -17.89 -10.90 19.57
C ASN A 243 -16.54 -10.91 20.29
N ALA A 244 -15.93 -9.74 20.43
CA ALA A 244 -14.51 -9.59 20.72
C ALA A 244 -14.14 -10.04 22.13
N GLY A 245 -14.92 -9.68 23.16
CA GLY A 245 -14.62 -10.08 24.54
C GLY A 245 -14.88 -8.99 25.57
N PRO A 246 -14.28 -9.08 26.75
CA PRO A 246 -14.52 -8.12 27.83
C PRO A 246 -13.96 -6.74 27.48
N VAL A 247 -14.59 -5.70 28.02
CA VAL A 247 -14.26 -4.28 27.74
C VAL A 247 -12.78 -3.92 27.93
N HIS A 248 -12.10 -4.58 28.85
CA HIS A 248 -10.68 -4.36 29.18
C HIS A 248 -9.70 -5.23 28.34
N ALA A 249 -10.19 -6.02 27.40
CA ALA A 249 -9.31 -6.74 26.50
C ALA A 249 -8.67 -5.81 25.46
N TYR A 250 -7.49 -6.17 25.00
CA TYR A 250 -6.79 -5.50 23.91
C TYR A 250 -7.29 -6.02 22.57
N VAL A 251 -7.37 -5.12 21.59
CA VAL A 251 -7.56 -5.45 20.17
C VAL A 251 -6.39 -4.90 19.38
N MET A 252 -5.96 -5.63 18.33
CA MET A 252 -4.93 -5.18 17.42
C MET A 252 -5.45 -4.08 16.50
N THR A 253 -4.69 -2.99 16.43
CA THR A 253 -4.91 -1.87 15.51
C THR A 253 -3.74 -1.77 14.51
N PRO A 254 -3.82 -0.98 13.42
CA PRO A 254 -2.73 -0.79 12.49
C PRO A 254 -1.40 -0.44 13.16
N GLU A 255 -0.29 -0.68 12.43
CA GLU A 255 1.09 -0.44 12.90
C GLU A 255 1.50 -1.30 14.12
N ASN A 256 0.93 -2.50 14.26
CA ASN A 256 1.18 -3.40 15.39
C ASN A 256 0.95 -2.77 16.78
N LYS A 257 0.03 -1.83 16.85
CA LYS A 257 -0.42 -1.22 18.10
C LYS A 257 -1.62 -1.96 18.67
N THR A 258 -1.88 -1.77 19.96
CA THR A 258 -3.07 -2.29 20.62
C THR A 258 -3.82 -1.18 21.33
N ARG A 259 -5.16 -1.28 21.38
CA ARG A 259 -6.05 -0.43 22.18
C ARG A 259 -6.96 -1.31 23.02
N TYR A 260 -7.52 -0.78 24.08
CA TYR A 260 -8.59 -1.46 24.79
C TYR A 260 -9.88 -1.47 23.95
N LEU A 261 -10.64 -2.56 24.03
CA LEU A 261 -11.95 -2.62 23.35
C LEU A 261 -12.88 -1.48 23.79
N SER A 262 -12.78 -1.05 25.05
CA SER A 262 -13.56 0.08 25.59
C SER A 262 -13.17 1.45 25.05
N GLU A 263 -12.04 1.56 24.35
CA GLU A 263 -11.52 2.81 23.76
C GLU A 263 -11.88 2.98 22.28
N LEU A 264 -12.46 1.94 21.66
CA LEU A 264 -12.84 2.00 20.26
C LEU A 264 -14.05 2.92 20.05
N GLU A 265 -13.92 3.79 19.07
CA GLU A 265 -14.97 4.70 18.62
C GLU A 265 -15.29 4.46 17.14
N ALA A 266 -16.45 4.95 16.70
CA ALA A 266 -16.84 4.86 15.29
C ALA A 266 -15.85 5.62 14.41
N GLY A 267 -15.26 4.94 13.43
CA GLY A 267 -14.21 5.46 12.54
C GLY A 267 -12.81 4.97 12.87
N ASP A 268 -12.61 4.32 14.03
CA ASP A 268 -11.33 3.68 14.36
C ASP A 268 -11.07 2.47 13.46
N GLU A 269 -9.78 2.23 13.17
CA GLU A 269 -9.34 1.08 12.39
C GLU A 269 -8.90 -0.06 13.29
N VAL A 270 -9.30 -1.28 12.95
CA VAL A 270 -8.90 -2.52 13.62
C VAL A 270 -8.34 -3.52 12.59
N VAL A 271 -7.37 -4.34 13.03
CA VAL A 271 -6.79 -5.38 12.16
C VAL A 271 -7.73 -6.58 12.10
N THR A 272 -8.14 -6.95 10.89
CA THR A 272 -8.83 -8.22 10.61
C THR A 272 -7.87 -9.18 9.91
N LEU A 273 -7.83 -10.42 10.34
CA LEU A 273 -7.04 -11.48 9.71
C LEU A 273 -7.92 -12.32 8.80
N ASN A 274 -7.42 -12.57 7.59
CA ASN A 274 -7.98 -13.51 6.64
C ASN A 274 -7.21 -14.83 6.74
N SER A 275 -7.91 -15.93 6.82
CA SER A 275 -7.32 -17.27 6.92
C SER A 275 -6.88 -17.80 5.55
#